data_11cad2b292a1559f1a43d92cba23c785
#
_entry.id   11cad2b292a1559f1a43d92cba23c785
#
_cell.length_a   1.000
_cell.length_b   1.000
_cell.length_c   1.000
_cell.angle_alpha   90.00
_cell.angle_beta   90.00
_cell.angle_gamma   90.00
#
_symmetry.space_group_name_H-M   'P 1'
#
loop_
_entity.id
_entity.type
_entity.pdbx_description
1 polymer ?
#
loop_
_entity_poly.entity_id
_entity_poly.type
_entity_poly.pdbx_seq_one_letter_code
_entity_poly.pdbx_strand_id
1 'polypeptide(L)'
;RMSQSGYSSMFIMLNDQITVEDLLKGIIIVSGNDACVALAEGLSGTEEDFVLLMNDKAAEIGMNDTNFNNSSGINDPDNYSTVNDILKMSRYLILNYPEFYTYYKETTFTWDRTGGDPITQGNRNPLLYKSMGVDGIKTGYLTVEQYSLASSILVGNRRLIAVGSGFKTKNERSRESVKILSWGLRTFDTVKVARKDESLDQLRVWQGKKSKVKVVTSENIYLTIPKRKKGLINAVIEYNGPIKAPINIGDKLGNLKVYVSDDLVKQVDILSMEDIKRSNIFSRLFQSFNYLVWGDV
;
A
#
# COMPACT_ATOMS: atom_id res chain seq x y z
N ARG A 1 1.81 -34.97 -12.38
CA ARG A 1 2.86 -33.91 -12.44
C ARG A 1 3.06 -33.17 -11.10
N MET A 2 2.09 -33.13 -10.20
CA MET A 2 2.07 -32.21 -9.03
C MET A 2 2.71 -32.71 -7.75
N SER A 3 3.05 -33.97 -7.58
CA SER A 3 3.74 -34.47 -6.38
C SER A 3 5.22 -34.73 -6.66
N GLN A 4 5.98 -33.71 -7.02
CA GLN A 4 7.42 -33.82 -6.99
C GLN A 4 7.90 -33.85 -5.53
N SER A 5 8.65 -34.88 -5.16
CA SER A 5 9.19 -35.02 -3.81
C SER A 5 10.05 -33.80 -3.46
N GLY A 6 9.74 -33.16 -2.33
CA GLY A 6 10.48 -31.99 -1.83
C GLY A 6 9.76 -30.65 -1.90
N TYR A 7 8.65 -30.53 -2.64
CA TYR A 7 7.84 -29.30 -2.68
C TYR A 7 6.66 -29.34 -1.70
N SER A 8 6.22 -28.17 -1.29
CA SER A 8 5.05 -28.02 -0.41
C SER A 8 3.78 -28.37 -1.17
N SER A 9 2.90 -29.15 -0.56
CA SER A 9 1.64 -29.60 -1.15
C SER A 9 0.50 -29.51 -0.16
N MET A 10 -0.69 -29.19 -0.65
CA MET A 10 -1.96 -29.33 0.05
C MET A 10 -2.45 -30.77 0.02
N PHE A 11 -1.84 -31.61 -0.83
CA PHE A 11 -2.20 -33.01 -1.09
C PHE A 11 -3.56 -33.18 -1.76
N ILE A 12 -3.80 -32.39 -2.78
CA ILE A 12 -4.99 -32.50 -3.63
C ILE A 12 -4.91 -33.78 -4.45
N MET A 13 -6.00 -34.55 -4.40
CA MET A 13 -6.15 -35.81 -5.15
C MET A 13 -6.95 -35.56 -6.43
N LEU A 14 -6.81 -36.48 -7.38
CA LEU A 14 -7.63 -36.44 -8.59
C LEU A 14 -9.10 -36.56 -8.24
N ASN A 15 -9.94 -35.70 -8.81
CA ASN A 15 -11.39 -35.58 -8.56
C ASN A 15 -11.80 -35.02 -7.19
N ASP A 16 -10.90 -34.49 -6.38
CA ASP A 16 -11.28 -33.73 -5.19
C ASP A 16 -12.15 -32.52 -5.58
N GLN A 17 -13.21 -32.28 -4.80
CA GLN A 17 -14.03 -31.07 -4.90
C GLN A 17 -13.52 -30.05 -3.89
N ILE A 18 -13.01 -28.93 -4.38
CA ILE A 18 -12.31 -27.96 -3.54
C ILE A 18 -12.91 -26.58 -3.75
N THR A 19 -13.22 -25.87 -2.68
CA THR A 19 -13.66 -24.48 -2.76
C THR A 19 -12.49 -23.55 -3.14
N VAL A 20 -12.79 -22.44 -3.77
CA VAL A 20 -11.78 -21.39 -4.05
C VAL A 20 -11.16 -20.88 -2.74
N GLU A 21 -11.94 -20.79 -1.67
CA GLU A 21 -11.44 -20.40 -0.35
C GLU A 21 -10.40 -21.39 0.18
N ASP A 22 -10.65 -22.68 0.09
CA ASP A 22 -9.70 -23.71 0.55
C ASP A 22 -8.42 -23.72 -0.30
N LEU A 23 -8.55 -23.51 -1.62
CA LEU A 23 -7.39 -23.35 -2.48
C LEU A 23 -6.55 -22.13 -2.06
N LEU A 24 -7.18 -20.96 -1.81
CA LEU A 24 -6.50 -19.77 -1.33
C LEU A 24 -5.80 -20.01 0.01
N LYS A 25 -6.46 -20.65 0.97
CA LYS A 25 -5.86 -21.02 2.26
C LYS A 25 -4.72 -22.03 2.09
N GLY A 26 -4.86 -23.01 1.21
CA GLY A 26 -3.82 -23.95 0.82
C GLY A 26 -2.59 -23.25 0.26
N ILE A 27 -2.77 -22.26 -0.63
CA ILE A 27 -1.69 -21.45 -1.19
C ILE A 27 -1.03 -20.59 -0.12
N ILE A 28 -1.81 -19.86 0.66
CA ILE A 28 -1.31 -18.86 1.61
C ILE A 28 -0.64 -19.50 2.81
N ILE A 29 -1.30 -20.46 3.45
CA ILE A 29 -0.88 -21.04 4.74
C ILE A 29 0.10 -22.18 4.51
N VAL A 30 -0.28 -23.13 3.66
CA VAL A 30 0.48 -24.35 3.40
C VAL A 30 1.60 -24.12 2.39
N SER A 31 1.45 -23.12 1.51
CA SER A 31 2.32 -22.92 0.34
C SER A 31 2.20 -24.09 -0.66
N GLY A 32 0.97 -24.58 -0.86
CA GLY A 32 0.66 -25.72 -1.73
C GLY A 32 0.88 -25.38 -3.20
N ASN A 33 1.87 -25.99 -3.84
CA ASN A 33 2.10 -25.77 -5.28
C ASN A 33 1.00 -26.42 -6.12
N ASP A 34 0.48 -27.55 -5.67
CA ASP A 34 -0.69 -28.22 -6.25
C ASP A 34 -1.94 -27.32 -6.23
N ALA A 35 -2.16 -26.59 -5.14
CA ALA A 35 -3.25 -25.64 -5.02
C ALA A 35 -3.08 -24.44 -5.97
N CYS A 36 -1.84 -23.97 -6.21
CA CYS A 36 -1.58 -22.91 -7.20
C CYS A 36 -2.00 -23.35 -8.59
N VAL A 37 -1.56 -24.54 -9.03
CA VAL A 37 -1.89 -25.06 -10.37
C VAL A 37 -3.39 -25.34 -10.49
N ALA A 38 -4.02 -25.95 -9.48
CA ALA A 38 -5.44 -26.21 -9.49
C ALA A 38 -6.29 -24.93 -9.59
N LEU A 39 -5.88 -23.87 -8.87
CA LEU A 39 -6.55 -22.57 -8.95
C LEU A 39 -6.32 -21.93 -10.33
N ALA A 40 -5.11 -21.97 -10.86
CA ALA A 40 -4.77 -21.41 -12.15
C ALA A 40 -5.58 -22.07 -13.28
N GLU A 41 -5.59 -23.40 -13.35
CA GLU A 41 -6.37 -24.16 -14.33
C GLU A 41 -7.89 -23.91 -14.16
N GLY A 42 -8.37 -23.85 -12.92
CA GLY A 42 -9.78 -23.58 -12.64
C GLY A 42 -10.27 -22.19 -13.05
N LEU A 43 -9.39 -21.18 -13.03
CA LEU A 43 -9.73 -19.80 -13.41
C LEU A 43 -9.51 -19.49 -14.89
N SER A 44 -8.50 -20.10 -15.51
CA SER A 44 -8.05 -19.73 -16.85
C SER A 44 -8.03 -20.89 -17.85
N GLY A 45 -8.38 -22.10 -17.41
CA GLY A 45 -8.36 -23.30 -18.25
C GLY A 45 -6.98 -23.96 -18.33
N THR A 46 -5.90 -23.17 -18.38
CA THR A 46 -4.52 -23.67 -18.35
C THR A 46 -3.67 -22.83 -17.38
N GLU A 47 -2.55 -23.40 -16.90
CA GLU A 47 -1.59 -22.66 -16.09
C GLU A 47 -0.93 -21.55 -16.91
N GLU A 48 -0.65 -21.82 -18.19
CA GLU A 48 -0.05 -20.87 -19.12
C GLU A 48 -0.91 -19.61 -19.31
N ASP A 49 -2.23 -19.77 -19.51
CA ASP A 49 -3.15 -18.65 -19.63
C ASP A 49 -3.24 -17.86 -18.33
N PHE A 50 -3.18 -18.53 -17.17
CA PHE A 50 -3.14 -17.86 -15.87
C PHE A 50 -1.85 -17.05 -15.69
N VAL A 51 -0.73 -17.55 -16.15
CA VAL A 51 0.57 -16.84 -16.09
C VAL A 51 0.52 -15.55 -16.92
N LEU A 52 -0.16 -15.54 -18.07
CA LEU A 52 -0.38 -14.29 -18.81
C LEU A 52 -1.13 -13.26 -17.96
N LEU A 53 -2.22 -13.67 -17.28
CA LEU A 53 -2.96 -12.78 -16.37
C LEU A 53 -2.11 -12.31 -15.19
N MET A 54 -1.23 -13.14 -14.65
CA MET A 54 -0.29 -12.74 -13.59
C MET A 54 0.66 -11.65 -14.07
N ASN A 55 1.22 -11.78 -15.28
CA ASN A 55 2.13 -10.79 -15.86
C ASN A 55 1.41 -9.48 -16.23
N ASP A 56 0.20 -9.55 -16.77
CA ASP A 56 -0.64 -8.37 -17.02
C ASP A 56 -0.92 -7.61 -15.72
N LYS A 57 -1.27 -8.33 -14.65
CA LYS A 57 -1.48 -7.73 -13.33
C LYS A 57 -0.20 -7.15 -12.75
N ALA A 58 0.94 -7.82 -12.92
CA ALA A 58 2.24 -7.30 -12.50
C ALA A 58 2.56 -5.96 -13.19
N ALA A 59 2.35 -5.88 -14.49
CA ALA A 59 2.53 -4.64 -15.26
C ALA A 59 1.57 -3.52 -14.78
N GLU A 60 0.28 -3.84 -14.57
CA GLU A 60 -0.74 -2.90 -14.08
C GLU A 60 -0.34 -2.26 -12.74
N ILE A 61 0.22 -3.05 -11.81
CA ILE A 61 0.63 -2.56 -10.49
C ILE A 61 2.07 -2.04 -10.44
N GLY A 62 2.74 -1.98 -11.59
CA GLY A 62 4.07 -1.39 -11.76
C GLY A 62 5.23 -2.28 -11.29
N MET A 63 5.08 -3.62 -11.36
CA MET A 63 6.15 -4.59 -11.09
C MET A 63 7.02 -4.77 -12.34
N ASN A 64 7.79 -3.74 -12.69
CA ASN A 64 8.50 -3.67 -13.97
C ASN A 64 9.73 -4.59 -14.08
N ASP A 65 10.21 -5.12 -12.95
CA ASP A 65 11.36 -6.02 -12.87
C ASP A 65 10.92 -7.44 -12.47
N THR A 66 9.71 -7.82 -12.90
CA THR A 66 9.09 -9.12 -12.57
C THR A 66 8.59 -9.80 -13.84
N ASN A 67 8.85 -11.09 -13.93
CA ASN A 67 8.23 -11.99 -14.90
C ASN A 67 7.83 -13.28 -14.20
N PHE A 68 6.58 -13.68 -14.34
CA PHE A 68 6.07 -14.96 -13.89
C PHE A 68 6.08 -15.95 -15.05
N ASN A 69 6.58 -17.17 -14.81
CA ASN A 69 6.60 -18.26 -15.78
C ASN A 69 5.83 -19.50 -15.29
N ASN A 70 5.38 -19.49 -14.05
CA ASN A 70 4.46 -20.46 -13.47
C ASN A 70 3.67 -19.85 -12.29
N SER A 71 2.59 -20.50 -11.91
CA SER A 71 1.67 -20.03 -10.86
C SER A 71 2.19 -20.20 -9.44
N SER A 72 3.16 -21.07 -9.22
CA SER A 72 3.58 -21.54 -7.90
C SER A 72 4.91 -20.95 -7.41
N GLY A 73 5.71 -20.37 -8.31
CA GLY A 73 7.06 -19.90 -8.01
C GLY A 73 8.09 -21.03 -7.93
N ILE A 74 7.79 -22.22 -8.48
CA ILE A 74 8.79 -23.29 -8.65
C ILE A 74 9.93 -22.76 -9.52
N ASN A 75 11.15 -23.23 -9.23
CA ASN A 75 12.35 -22.75 -9.91
C ASN A 75 12.28 -22.90 -11.42
N ASP A 76 12.34 -21.76 -12.09
CA ASP A 76 12.41 -21.60 -13.52
C ASP A 76 13.27 -20.36 -13.81
N PRO A 77 14.22 -20.39 -14.78
CA PRO A 77 15.10 -19.26 -15.09
C PRO A 77 14.35 -17.99 -15.46
N ASP A 78 13.19 -18.13 -16.10
CA ASP A 78 12.37 -17.02 -16.56
C ASP A 78 11.36 -16.53 -15.49
N ASN A 79 11.35 -17.16 -14.31
CA ASN A 79 10.49 -16.77 -13.17
C ASN A 79 11.30 -15.95 -12.17
N TYR A 80 11.22 -14.62 -12.25
CA TYR A 80 12.01 -13.71 -11.43
C TYR A 80 11.21 -12.51 -10.92
N SER A 81 11.68 -11.91 -9.86
CA SER A 81 11.14 -10.68 -9.29
C SER A 81 12.21 -9.96 -8.45
N THR A 82 11.88 -8.77 -7.96
CA THR A 82 12.69 -8.01 -7.01
C THR A 82 11.97 -7.84 -5.68
N VAL A 83 12.71 -7.60 -4.60
CA VAL A 83 12.10 -7.27 -3.29
C VAL A 83 11.22 -6.01 -3.36
N ASN A 84 11.54 -5.08 -4.25
CA ASN A 84 10.75 -3.88 -4.48
C ASN A 84 9.40 -4.19 -5.15
N ASP A 85 9.38 -5.06 -6.14
CA ASP A 85 8.14 -5.46 -6.82
C ASP A 85 7.26 -6.33 -5.93
N ILE A 86 7.84 -7.24 -5.16
CA ILE A 86 7.11 -7.99 -4.12
C ILE A 86 6.54 -7.04 -3.06
N LEU A 87 7.23 -5.94 -2.71
CA LEU A 87 6.69 -4.91 -1.82
C LEU A 87 5.47 -4.20 -2.45
N LYS A 88 5.54 -3.84 -3.75
CA LYS A 88 4.40 -3.24 -4.49
C LYS A 88 3.20 -4.18 -4.49
N MET A 89 3.39 -5.45 -4.83
CA MET A 89 2.36 -6.49 -4.81
C MET A 89 1.76 -6.65 -3.41
N SER A 90 2.59 -6.73 -2.38
CA SER A 90 2.16 -6.85 -0.98
C SER A 90 1.29 -5.67 -0.55
N ARG A 91 1.71 -4.46 -0.91
CA ARG A 91 0.95 -3.23 -0.64
C ARG A 91 -0.38 -3.22 -1.40
N TYR A 92 -0.37 -3.59 -2.68
CA TYR A 92 -1.58 -3.67 -3.50
C TYR A 92 -2.60 -4.64 -2.91
N LEU A 93 -2.19 -5.85 -2.54
CA LEU A 93 -3.02 -6.86 -1.90
C LEU A 93 -3.67 -6.33 -0.62
N ILE A 94 -2.90 -5.75 0.28
CA ILE A 94 -3.39 -5.23 1.57
C ILE A 94 -4.41 -4.11 1.40
N LEU A 95 -4.22 -3.23 0.41
CA LEU A 95 -5.07 -2.06 0.21
C LEU A 95 -6.35 -2.37 -0.58
N ASN A 96 -6.29 -3.30 -1.53
CA ASN A 96 -7.39 -3.56 -2.46
C ASN A 96 -8.20 -4.81 -2.11
N TYR A 97 -7.62 -5.74 -1.33
CA TYR A 97 -8.27 -7.00 -0.94
C TYR A 97 -8.14 -7.27 0.56
N PRO A 98 -8.55 -6.32 1.44
CA PRO A 98 -8.37 -6.43 2.89
C PRO A 98 -9.12 -7.62 3.50
N GLU A 99 -10.26 -8.04 2.91
CA GLU A 99 -11.03 -9.20 3.33
C GLU A 99 -10.24 -10.50 3.14
N PHE A 100 -9.62 -10.71 2.00
CA PHE A 100 -8.79 -11.89 1.70
C PHE A 100 -7.42 -11.82 2.42
N TYR A 101 -6.95 -10.62 2.70
CA TYR A 101 -5.71 -10.45 3.47
C TYR A 101 -5.81 -11.04 4.88
N THR A 102 -7.03 -11.20 5.41
CA THR A 102 -7.23 -11.83 6.72
C THR A 102 -6.72 -13.27 6.80
N TYR A 103 -6.68 -14.00 5.69
CA TYR A 103 -6.16 -15.38 5.67
C TYR A 103 -4.66 -15.46 5.97
N TYR A 104 -3.90 -14.40 5.70
CA TYR A 104 -2.45 -14.39 5.90
C TYR A 104 -2.00 -14.44 7.36
N LYS A 105 -2.89 -14.11 8.30
CA LYS A 105 -2.64 -14.20 9.74
C LYS A 105 -3.00 -15.57 10.33
N GLU A 106 -3.70 -16.42 9.58
CA GLU A 106 -4.10 -17.75 10.04
C GLU A 106 -2.84 -18.62 10.23
N THR A 107 -2.74 -19.29 11.38
CA THR A 107 -1.56 -20.07 11.75
C THR A 107 -1.64 -21.53 11.33
N THR A 108 -2.84 -22.04 11.08
CA THR A 108 -3.09 -23.43 10.67
C THR A 108 -4.23 -23.48 9.66
N PHE A 109 -4.18 -24.48 8.78
CA PHE A 109 -5.27 -24.81 7.86
C PHE A 109 -5.47 -26.32 7.84
N THR A 110 -6.71 -26.76 7.94
CA THR A 110 -7.10 -28.17 7.82
C THR A 110 -7.82 -28.36 6.51
N TRP A 111 -7.26 -29.19 5.64
CA TRP A 111 -7.88 -29.63 4.40
C TRP A 111 -8.66 -30.90 4.65
N ASP A 112 -9.98 -30.83 4.55
CA ASP A 112 -10.89 -31.98 4.70
C ASP A 112 -11.10 -32.63 3.34
N ARG A 113 -10.22 -33.55 2.97
CA ARG A 113 -10.19 -34.18 1.65
C ARG A 113 -11.41 -35.05 1.39
N THR A 114 -11.85 -35.06 0.14
CA THR A 114 -12.88 -36.01 -0.31
C THR A 114 -12.36 -37.44 -0.22
N GLY A 115 -12.95 -38.25 0.67
CA GLY A 115 -12.62 -39.67 0.82
C GLY A 115 -11.29 -40.01 1.50
N GLY A 116 -10.71 -39.10 2.28
CA GLY A 116 -9.50 -39.31 3.06
C GLY A 116 -9.53 -38.63 4.43
N ASP A 117 -8.54 -38.91 5.27
CA ASP A 117 -8.40 -38.23 6.55
C ASP A 117 -8.06 -36.75 6.36
N PRO A 118 -8.59 -35.83 7.21
CA PRO A 118 -8.24 -34.43 7.20
C PRO A 118 -6.73 -34.20 7.41
N ILE A 119 -6.15 -33.26 6.67
CA ILE A 119 -4.74 -32.92 6.77
C ILE A 119 -4.60 -31.50 7.33
N THR A 120 -4.04 -31.39 8.55
CA THR A 120 -3.75 -30.09 9.17
C THR A 120 -2.28 -29.72 8.97
N GLN A 121 -2.04 -28.52 8.45
CA GLN A 121 -0.70 -27.96 8.25
C GLN A 121 -0.59 -26.55 8.83
N GLY A 122 0.61 -26.20 9.29
CA GLY A 122 0.91 -24.89 9.88
C GLY A 122 1.38 -23.87 8.86
N ASN A 123 1.09 -22.59 9.13
CA ASN A 123 1.64 -21.48 8.36
C ASN A 123 3.16 -21.43 8.53
N ARG A 124 3.87 -21.24 7.42
CA ARG A 124 5.34 -21.25 7.38
C ARG A 124 5.98 -19.93 7.76
N ASN A 125 5.18 -18.88 7.97
CA ASN A 125 5.69 -17.58 8.40
C ASN A 125 6.05 -17.60 9.89
N PRO A 126 7.34 -17.58 10.25
CA PRO A 126 7.77 -17.72 11.63
C PRO A 126 7.41 -16.53 12.51
N LEU A 127 7.07 -15.38 11.91
CA LEU A 127 6.77 -14.15 12.65
C LEU A 127 5.34 -14.15 13.20
N LEU A 128 4.43 -14.94 12.64
CA LEU A 128 3.08 -15.13 13.17
C LEU A 128 3.06 -15.73 14.57
N TYR A 129 4.07 -16.56 14.88
CA TYR A 129 4.23 -17.23 16.19
C TYR A 129 5.00 -16.39 17.21
N LYS A 130 5.36 -15.14 16.84
CA LYS A 130 6.01 -14.19 17.74
C LYS A 130 4.99 -13.15 18.19
N SER A 131 4.96 -12.81 19.46
CA SER A 131 4.04 -11.80 20.04
C SER A 131 4.37 -10.36 19.60
N MET A 132 4.50 -10.14 18.28
CA MET A 132 4.83 -8.84 17.71
C MET A 132 3.63 -8.13 17.04
N GLY A 133 2.53 -8.87 16.79
CA GLY A 133 1.38 -8.35 16.01
C GLY A 133 1.60 -8.40 14.50
N VAL A 134 2.49 -9.26 14.00
CA VAL A 134 2.65 -9.55 12.57
C VAL A 134 1.39 -10.26 12.07
N ASP A 135 0.88 -9.84 10.90
CA ASP A 135 -0.38 -10.33 10.32
C ASP A 135 -0.23 -10.88 8.88
N GLY A 136 0.98 -11.14 8.46
CA GLY A 136 1.31 -11.70 7.14
C GLY A 136 2.80 -11.54 6.84
N ILE A 137 3.30 -11.83 5.63
CA ILE A 137 2.57 -12.17 4.40
C ILE A 137 2.94 -13.58 3.97
N LYS A 138 4.10 -13.76 3.28
CA LYS A 138 4.44 -15.05 2.66
C LYS A 138 5.92 -15.33 2.72
N THR A 139 6.25 -16.59 2.99
CA THR A 139 7.61 -17.12 2.91
C THR A 139 7.88 -17.69 1.51
N GLY A 140 9.13 -17.62 1.07
CA GLY A 140 9.65 -18.33 -0.08
C GLY A 140 10.90 -19.16 0.28
N TYR A 141 11.16 -20.18 -0.51
CA TYR A 141 12.40 -20.92 -0.51
C TYR A 141 12.64 -21.59 -1.86
N LEU A 142 13.78 -21.33 -2.44
CA LEU A 142 14.34 -22.04 -3.57
C LEU A 142 15.82 -22.31 -3.26
N THR A 143 16.37 -23.44 -3.75
CA THR A 143 17.77 -23.74 -3.52
C THR A 143 18.72 -22.69 -4.06
N VAL A 144 18.35 -22.07 -5.18
CA VAL A 144 19.14 -21.00 -5.85
C VAL A 144 19.06 -19.67 -5.12
N GLU A 145 17.87 -19.30 -4.56
CA GLU A 145 17.63 -18.02 -3.92
C GLU A 145 17.67 -18.08 -2.38
N GLN A 146 17.70 -19.26 -1.83
CA GLN A 146 17.64 -19.48 -0.37
C GLN A 146 16.27 -19.05 0.21
N TYR A 147 16.23 -18.56 1.45
CA TYR A 147 15.01 -18.21 2.15
C TYR A 147 14.62 -16.75 1.91
N SER A 148 13.33 -16.51 1.73
CA SER A 148 12.75 -15.17 1.60
C SER A 148 11.53 -15.01 2.49
N LEU A 149 11.18 -13.76 2.79
CA LEU A 149 9.97 -13.40 3.54
C LEU A 149 9.49 -12.00 3.15
N ALA A 150 8.25 -11.93 2.71
CA ALA A 150 7.47 -10.70 2.78
C ALA A 150 6.69 -10.73 4.10
N SER A 151 6.82 -9.69 4.91
CA SER A 151 6.20 -9.58 6.23
C SER A 151 5.49 -8.25 6.43
N SER A 152 4.42 -8.24 7.23
CA SER A 152 3.66 -7.04 7.54
C SER A 152 3.26 -7.00 9.01
N ILE A 153 3.24 -5.80 9.57
CA ILE A 153 2.80 -5.55 10.94
C ILE A 153 1.95 -4.28 10.97
N LEU A 154 0.84 -4.33 11.72
CA LEU A 154 -0.02 -3.18 11.98
C LEU A 154 0.05 -2.81 13.47
N VAL A 155 0.52 -1.59 13.75
CA VAL A 155 0.57 -1.04 15.12
C VAL A 155 -0.21 0.27 15.14
N GLY A 156 -1.35 0.27 15.84
CA GLY A 156 -2.32 1.35 15.75
C GLY A 156 -2.81 1.52 14.30
N ASN A 157 -2.69 2.71 13.75
CA ASN A 157 -3.06 3.00 12.35
C ASN A 157 -1.87 2.97 11.39
N ARG A 158 -0.72 2.46 11.84
CA ARG A 158 0.51 2.43 11.06
C ARG A 158 0.85 1.01 10.66
N ARG A 159 0.86 0.76 9.36
CA ARG A 159 1.31 -0.49 8.77
C ARG A 159 2.75 -0.36 8.28
N LEU A 160 3.55 -1.38 8.55
CA LEU A 160 4.86 -1.56 7.94
C LEU A 160 4.86 -2.86 7.15
N ILE A 161 5.49 -2.82 5.99
CA ILE A 161 5.76 -3.99 5.16
C ILE A 161 7.26 -4.07 4.97
N ALA A 162 7.83 -5.27 5.12
CA ALA A 162 9.23 -5.53 4.88
C ALA A 162 9.38 -6.78 4.01
N VAL A 163 10.23 -6.71 2.99
CA VAL A 163 10.55 -7.82 2.10
C VAL A 163 12.04 -8.05 2.12
N GLY A 164 12.43 -9.31 2.29
CA GLY A 164 13.84 -9.73 2.26
C GLY A 164 13.98 -11.07 1.58
N SER A 165 15.08 -11.26 0.84
CA SER A 165 15.45 -12.49 0.15
C SER A 165 16.93 -12.82 0.37
N GLY A 166 17.34 -14.04 0.01
CA GLY A 166 18.73 -14.48 0.09
C GLY A 166 19.21 -14.84 1.50
N PHE A 167 18.31 -15.09 2.45
CA PHE A 167 18.71 -15.53 3.79
C PHE A 167 19.22 -16.97 3.75
N LYS A 168 20.39 -17.22 4.31
CA LYS A 168 21.04 -18.55 4.27
C LYS A 168 20.29 -19.61 5.06
N THR A 169 19.54 -19.22 6.11
CA THR A 169 18.82 -20.15 6.99
C THR A 169 17.44 -19.63 7.39
N LYS A 170 16.53 -20.53 7.79
CA LYS A 170 15.23 -20.18 8.37
C LYS A 170 15.35 -19.25 9.59
N ASN A 171 16.38 -19.50 10.42
CA ASN A 171 16.62 -18.70 11.62
C ASN A 171 17.11 -17.29 11.28
N GLU A 172 18.00 -17.17 10.28
CA GLU A 172 18.46 -15.88 9.78
C GLU A 172 17.29 -15.09 9.21
N ARG A 173 16.49 -15.67 8.33
CA ARG A 173 15.26 -15.06 7.79
C ARG A 173 14.38 -14.52 8.92
N SER A 174 14.08 -15.33 9.94
CA SER A 174 13.25 -14.92 11.07
C SER A 174 13.90 -13.76 11.84
N ARG A 175 15.19 -13.85 12.16
CA ARG A 175 15.93 -12.83 12.94
C ARG A 175 16.02 -11.49 12.21
N GLU A 176 16.44 -11.51 10.94
CA GLU A 176 16.65 -10.29 10.18
C GLU A 176 15.31 -9.60 9.83
N SER A 177 14.26 -10.37 9.56
CA SER A 177 12.92 -9.81 9.36
C SER A 177 12.37 -9.15 10.63
N VAL A 178 12.60 -9.71 11.80
CA VAL A 178 12.27 -9.05 13.08
C VAL A 178 13.05 -7.76 13.26
N LYS A 179 14.35 -7.76 12.94
CA LYS A 179 15.20 -6.58 13.08
C LYS A 179 14.71 -5.41 12.22
N ILE A 180 14.40 -5.67 10.94
CA ILE A 180 13.98 -4.59 10.03
C ILE A 180 12.60 -4.03 10.43
N LEU A 181 11.64 -4.87 10.78
CA LEU A 181 10.33 -4.42 11.28
C LEU A 181 10.48 -3.61 12.57
N SER A 182 11.27 -4.11 13.52
CA SER A 182 11.53 -3.43 14.79
C SER A 182 12.26 -2.11 14.59
N TRP A 183 13.21 -2.05 13.66
CA TRP A 183 13.89 -0.81 13.28
C TRP A 183 12.91 0.20 12.70
N GLY A 184 12.05 -0.21 11.75
CA GLY A 184 11.04 0.64 11.17
C GLY A 184 10.04 1.22 12.20
N LEU A 185 9.60 0.40 13.17
CA LEU A 185 8.71 0.84 14.24
C LEU A 185 9.38 1.80 15.22
N ARG A 186 10.65 1.57 15.57
CA ARG A 186 11.39 2.38 16.54
C ARG A 186 11.87 3.70 15.95
N THR A 187 12.38 3.66 14.72
CA THR A 187 13.10 4.78 14.11
C THR A 187 12.17 5.78 13.43
N PHE A 188 11.07 5.30 12.83
CA PHE A 188 10.17 6.14 12.05
C PHE A 188 8.82 6.35 12.72
N ASP A 189 8.17 7.45 12.36
CA ASP A 189 6.79 7.74 12.72
C ASP A 189 6.04 8.22 11.47
N THR A 190 4.71 8.02 11.44
CA THR A 190 3.84 8.57 10.40
C THR A 190 3.08 9.75 10.98
N VAL A 191 3.38 10.94 10.46
CA VAL A 191 2.78 12.19 10.90
C VAL A 191 1.69 12.60 9.92
N LYS A 192 0.50 12.89 10.43
CA LYS A 192 -0.55 13.55 9.66
C LYS A 192 -0.18 15.03 9.51
N VAL A 193 -0.08 15.51 8.28
CA VAL A 193 0.18 16.94 7.97
C VAL A 193 -1.14 17.65 7.65
N ALA A 194 -1.96 17.07 6.77
CA ALA A 194 -3.25 17.63 6.38
C ALA A 194 -4.23 16.54 5.94
N ARG A 195 -5.52 16.86 5.99
CA ARG A 195 -6.60 16.02 5.44
C ARG A 195 -7.41 16.81 4.43
N LYS A 196 -7.83 16.13 3.36
CA LYS A 196 -8.64 16.71 2.28
C LYS A 196 -10.03 17.19 2.70
N ASP A 197 -10.52 16.75 3.87
CA ASP A 197 -11.83 17.08 4.44
C ASP A 197 -11.75 18.08 5.61
N GLU A 198 -10.54 18.50 5.98
CA GLU A 198 -10.30 19.48 7.05
C GLU A 198 -9.82 20.82 6.45
N SER A 199 -10.45 21.93 6.88
CA SER A 199 -10.00 23.26 6.48
C SER A 199 -8.57 23.50 6.96
N LEU A 200 -7.71 23.83 6.00
CA LEU A 200 -6.29 24.07 6.26
C LEU A 200 -6.06 25.50 6.77
N ASP A 201 -6.65 26.48 6.06
CA ASP A 201 -6.52 27.92 6.33
C ASP A 201 -7.59 28.70 5.58
N GLN A 202 -7.52 30.04 5.66
CA GLN A 202 -8.36 30.98 4.92
C GLN A 202 -7.49 31.96 4.12
N LEU A 203 -7.67 31.98 2.82
CA LEU A 203 -6.94 32.89 1.92
C LEU A 203 -7.74 34.17 1.65
N ARG A 204 -7.04 35.28 1.44
CA ARG A 204 -7.66 36.58 1.12
C ARG A 204 -8.30 36.57 -0.27
N VAL A 205 -9.51 37.10 -0.37
CA VAL A 205 -10.27 37.19 -1.61
C VAL A 205 -10.52 38.66 -1.96
N TRP A 206 -10.22 38.99 -3.21
CA TRP A 206 -10.46 40.33 -3.76
C TRP A 206 -11.72 40.39 -4.60
N GLN A 207 -12.50 41.45 -4.41
CA GLN A 207 -13.76 41.69 -5.10
C GLN A 207 -14.84 40.62 -4.89
N GLY A 208 -14.74 39.84 -3.82
CA GLY A 208 -15.70 38.83 -3.44
C GLY A 208 -16.73 39.32 -2.44
N LYS A 209 -17.90 38.65 -2.37
CA LYS A 209 -18.88 38.88 -1.31
C LYS A 209 -18.37 38.54 0.10
N LYS A 210 -17.34 37.65 0.16
CA LYS A 210 -16.58 37.38 1.37
C LYS A 210 -15.13 37.77 1.14
N SER A 211 -14.46 38.27 2.18
CA SER A 211 -13.05 38.68 2.14
C SER A 211 -12.07 37.56 2.26
N LYS A 212 -12.54 36.35 2.62
CA LYS A 212 -11.71 35.15 2.78
C LYS A 212 -12.41 33.93 2.23
N VAL A 213 -11.64 32.94 1.76
CA VAL A 213 -12.07 31.62 1.30
C VAL A 213 -11.39 30.54 2.11
N LYS A 214 -12.14 29.57 2.59
CA LYS A 214 -11.59 28.36 3.24
C LYS A 214 -11.00 27.45 2.18
N VAL A 215 -9.83 26.87 2.50
CA VAL A 215 -9.11 25.98 1.59
C VAL A 215 -8.81 24.63 2.25
N VAL A 216 -8.74 23.60 1.41
CA VAL A 216 -8.34 22.23 1.77
C VAL A 216 -7.24 21.74 0.85
N THR A 217 -6.59 20.66 1.22
CA THR A 217 -5.68 19.91 0.33
C THR A 217 -6.49 19.00 -0.61
N SER A 218 -5.98 18.79 -1.82
CA SER A 218 -6.59 17.86 -2.81
C SER A 218 -6.56 16.40 -2.36
N GLU A 219 -5.64 16.05 -1.46
CA GLU A 219 -5.46 14.71 -0.92
C GLU A 219 -5.05 14.72 0.57
N ASN A 220 -5.18 13.56 1.23
CA ASN A 220 -4.63 13.40 2.58
C ASN A 220 -3.11 13.35 2.54
N ILE A 221 -2.44 14.09 3.44
CA ILE A 221 -0.98 14.13 3.51
C ILE A 221 -0.51 13.47 4.79
N TYR A 222 0.17 12.34 4.63
CA TYR A 222 0.88 11.63 5.67
C TYR A 222 2.35 11.51 5.29
N LEU A 223 3.25 11.80 6.23
CA LEU A 223 4.69 11.66 6.04
C LEU A 223 5.23 10.59 6.99
N THR A 224 5.95 9.61 6.45
CA THR A 224 6.74 8.69 7.25
C THR A 224 8.18 9.22 7.31
N ILE A 225 8.59 9.64 8.49
CA ILE A 225 9.88 10.30 8.73
C ILE A 225 10.57 9.74 9.98
N PRO A 226 11.89 9.87 10.11
CA PRO A 226 12.56 9.57 11.36
C PRO A 226 11.97 10.39 12.52
N LYS A 227 11.70 9.75 13.65
CA LYS A 227 11.07 10.40 14.84
C LYS A 227 11.80 11.66 15.27
N ARG A 228 13.16 11.67 15.18
CA ARG A 228 13.98 12.83 15.50
C ARG A 228 13.73 14.05 14.60
N LYS A 229 13.20 13.85 13.40
CA LYS A 229 12.89 14.93 12.45
C LYS A 229 11.44 15.44 12.57
N LYS A 230 10.62 14.90 13.45
CA LYS A 230 9.20 15.28 13.60
C LYS A 230 8.99 16.77 13.87
N GLY A 231 9.84 17.38 14.71
CA GLY A 231 9.80 18.81 15.00
C GLY A 231 10.36 19.72 13.89
N LEU A 232 10.87 19.13 12.82
CA LEU A 232 11.44 19.85 11.67
C LEU A 232 10.50 19.90 10.47
N ILE A 233 9.23 19.43 10.64
CA ILE A 233 8.22 19.53 9.60
C ILE A 233 7.72 20.97 9.56
N ASN A 234 7.75 21.57 8.37
CA ASN A 234 7.17 22.87 8.09
C ASN A 234 6.24 22.75 6.86
N ALA A 235 5.04 23.32 6.94
CA ALA A 235 4.07 23.32 5.86
C ALA A 235 3.72 24.77 5.50
N VAL A 236 3.95 25.14 4.24
CA VAL A 236 3.77 26.51 3.75
C VAL A 236 2.76 26.51 2.62
N ILE A 237 1.76 27.38 2.72
CA ILE A 237 0.82 27.66 1.64
C ILE A 237 1.42 28.71 0.70
N GLU A 238 1.57 28.35 -0.56
CA GLU A 238 2.00 29.24 -1.62
C GLU A 238 0.84 29.50 -2.58
N TYR A 239 0.46 30.78 -2.74
CA TYR A 239 -0.62 31.19 -3.64
C TYR A 239 -0.37 32.59 -4.18
N ASN A 240 -0.99 32.88 -5.33
CA ASN A 240 -0.97 34.22 -5.91
C ASN A 240 -2.12 35.05 -5.32
N GLY A 241 -1.81 35.78 -4.28
CA GLY A 241 -2.80 36.60 -3.56
C GLY A 241 -2.78 38.07 -3.93
N PRO A 242 -3.93 38.78 -3.77
CA PRO A 242 -5.21 38.23 -3.32
C PRO A 242 -5.98 37.53 -4.46
N ILE A 243 -6.72 36.47 -4.10
CA ILE A 243 -7.46 35.64 -5.08
C ILE A 243 -8.70 36.39 -5.55
N LYS A 244 -8.84 36.58 -6.83
CA LYS A 244 -9.96 37.37 -7.42
C LYS A 244 -11.23 36.52 -7.55
N ALA A 245 -12.34 37.04 -7.01
CA ALA A 245 -13.66 36.44 -7.23
C ALA A 245 -14.14 36.56 -8.68
N PRO A 246 -14.99 35.65 -9.23
CA PRO A 246 -15.65 34.55 -8.49
C PRO A 246 -14.71 33.39 -8.26
N ILE A 247 -14.99 32.61 -7.22
CA ILE A 247 -14.30 31.37 -6.88
C ILE A 247 -15.38 30.29 -6.76
N ASN A 248 -15.15 29.12 -7.34
CA ASN A 248 -16.05 27.98 -7.20
C ASN A 248 -15.43 26.94 -6.28
N ILE A 249 -16.27 26.15 -5.62
CA ILE A 249 -15.82 25.00 -4.86
C ILE A 249 -14.98 24.07 -5.74
N GLY A 250 -13.82 23.63 -5.24
CA GLY A 250 -12.90 22.79 -5.99
C GLY A 250 -11.90 23.54 -6.88
N ASP A 251 -12.04 24.87 -7.06
CA ASP A 251 -11.04 25.65 -7.81
C ASP A 251 -9.67 25.53 -7.12
N LYS A 252 -8.62 25.30 -7.91
CA LYS A 252 -7.24 25.36 -7.43
C LYS A 252 -6.82 26.78 -7.13
N LEU A 253 -6.43 27.03 -5.88
CA LEU A 253 -6.08 28.37 -5.40
C LEU A 253 -4.58 28.54 -5.10
N GLY A 254 -3.82 27.46 -5.07
CA GLY A 254 -2.39 27.46 -4.81
C GLY A 254 -1.86 26.06 -4.51
N ASN A 255 -0.77 26.00 -3.78
CA ASN A 255 -0.11 24.75 -3.40
C ASN A 255 0.23 24.76 -1.90
N LEU A 256 0.14 23.59 -1.26
CA LEU A 256 0.76 23.33 0.03
C LEU A 256 2.11 22.66 -0.23
N LYS A 257 3.19 23.28 0.21
CA LYS A 257 4.55 22.74 0.19
C LYS A 257 4.91 22.26 1.60
N VAL A 258 5.31 21.01 1.71
CA VAL A 258 5.70 20.40 3.00
C VAL A 258 7.20 20.12 2.97
N TYR A 259 7.89 20.66 3.95
CA TYR A 259 9.34 20.53 4.12
C TYR A 259 9.65 19.68 5.35
N VAL A 260 10.80 18.98 5.30
CA VAL A 260 11.42 18.36 6.48
C VAL A 260 12.83 18.92 6.57
N SER A 261 13.10 19.78 7.55
CA SER A 261 14.20 20.74 7.51
C SER A 261 14.05 21.64 6.28
N ASP A 262 15.04 21.70 5.41
CA ASP A 262 15.02 22.51 4.19
C ASP A 262 14.62 21.71 2.93
N ASP A 263 14.44 20.40 3.07
CA ASP A 263 14.09 19.53 1.95
C ASP A 263 12.57 19.56 1.66
N LEU A 264 12.17 19.93 0.43
CA LEU A 264 10.80 19.79 -0.04
C LEU A 264 10.47 18.31 -0.24
N VAL A 265 9.60 17.76 0.61
CA VAL A 265 9.26 16.32 0.58
C VAL A 265 7.91 16.04 -0.06
N LYS A 266 7.01 17.03 -0.09
CA LYS A 266 5.68 16.87 -0.69
C LYS A 266 5.16 18.23 -1.13
N GLN A 267 4.49 18.25 -2.28
CA GLN A 267 3.70 19.40 -2.75
C GLN A 267 2.36 18.88 -3.26
N VAL A 268 1.27 19.53 -2.85
CA VAL A 268 -0.10 19.20 -3.28
C VAL A 268 -0.89 20.46 -3.56
N ASP A 269 -1.91 20.33 -4.38
CA ASP A 269 -2.81 21.44 -4.68
C ASP A 269 -3.67 21.77 -3.48
N ILE A 270 -3.95 23.07 -3.28
CA ILE A 270 -5.00 23.56 -2.37
C ILE A 270 -6.21 24.02 -3.18
N LEU A 271 -7.37 23.61 -2.69
CA LEU A 271 -8.65 23.77 -3.37
C LEU A 271 -9.61 24.59 -2.51
N SER A 272 -10.51 25.34 -3.15
CA SER A 272 -11.59 26.03 -2.47
C SER A 272 -12.60 25.06 -1.87
N MET A 273 -13.01 25.31 -0.63
CA MET A 273 -14.10 24.59 0.04
C MET A 273 -15.49 25.19 -0.23
N GLU A 274 -15.56 26.37 -0.79
CA GLU A 274 -16.80 27.12 -0.91
C GLU A 274 -16.83 28.00 -2.17
N ASP A 275 -18.06 28.33 -2.60
CA ASP A 275 -18.27 29.29 -3.66
C ASP A 275 -18.22 30.71 -3.12
N ILE A 276 -17.51 31.62 -3.82
CA ILE A 276 -17.51 33.04 -3.51
C ILE A 276 -17.90 33.81 -4.75
N LYS A 277 -19.09 34.37 -4.70
CA LYS A 277 -19.60 35.25 -5.78
C LYS A 277 -18.92 36.62 -5.73
N ARG A 278 -18.87 37.29 -6.87
CA ARG A 278 -18.41 38.70 -6.94
C ARG A 278 -19.28 39.59 -6.08
N SER A 279 -18.69 40.60 -5.47
CA SER A 279 -19.40 41.69 -4.80
C SER A 279 -20.07 42.60 -5.80
N ASN A 280 -20.98 43.47 -5.35
CA ASN A 280 -21.65 44.48 -6.21
C ASN A 280 -20.63 45.50 -6.74
N ILE A 281 -21.06 46.25 -7.76
CA ILE A 281 -20.16 47.16 -8.51
C ILE A 281 -19.59 48.26 -7.60
N PHE A 282 -20.42 48.82 -6.69
CA PHE A 282 -19.99 49.87 -5.78
C PHE A 282 -18.95 49.38 -4.77
N SER A 283 -19.15 48.21 -4.22
CA SER A 283 -18.18 47.58 -3.29
C SER A 283 -16.86 47.29 -4.01
N ARG A 284 -16.90 46.85 -5.25
CA ARG A 284 -15.69 46.59 -6.05
C ARG A 284 -14.92 47.87 -6.36
N LEU A 285 -15.61 48.96 -6.73
CA LEU A 285 -14.99 50.27 -6.97
C LEU A 285 -14.31 50.77 -5.67
N PHE A 286 -15.00 50.68 -4.55
CA PHE A 286 -14.43 51.07 -3.25
C PHE A 286 -13.19 50.26 -2.88
N GLN A 287 -13.22 48.90 -3.04
CA GLN A 287 -12.06 48.06 -2.83
C GLN A 287 -10.91 48.42 -3.76
N SER A 288 -11.19 48.69 -5.05
CA SER A 288 -10.16 49.10 -5.99
C SER A 288 -9.54 50.44 -5.67
N PHE A 289 -10.35 51.40 -5.21
CA PHE A 289 -9.87 52.71 -4.74
C PHE A 289 -8.98 52.57 -3.49
N ASN A 290 -9.40 51.79 -2.51
CA ASN A 290 -8.60 51.53 -1.31
C ASN A 290 -7.26 50.89 -1.66
N TYR A 291 -7.25 49.94 -2.60
CA TYR A 291 -6.01 49.32 -3.08
C TYR A 291 -5.06 50.33 -3.73
N LEU A 292 -5.61 51.25 -4.56
CA LEU A 292 -4.79 52.26 -5.20
C LEU A 292 -4.20 53.30 -4.21
N VAL A 293 -4.94 53.59 -3.13
CA VAL A 293 -4.53 54.61 -2.15
C VAL A 293 -3.63 54.04 -1.06
N TRP A 294 -3.95 52.84 -0.58
CA TRP A 294 -3.33 52.27 0.62
C TRP A 294 -2.49 51.02 0.34
N GLY A 295 -2.54 50.47 -0.88
CA GLY A 295 -1.82 49.26 -1.25
C GLY A 295 -2.25 47.97 -0.48
N ASP A 296 -3.37 48.07 0.23
CA ASP A 296 -3.88 46.96 1.09
C ASP A 296 -5.20 46.40 0.53
N VAL A 297 -5.35 45.06 0.57
CA VAL A 297 -6.53 44.33 0.08
C VAL A 297 -7.16 43.53 1.22
#